data_3895501f15f1794161e3f23b151833f0
#
_entry.id   3895501f15f1794161e3f23b151833f0
#
_cell.length_a   1.000
_cell.length_b   1.000
_cell.length_c   1.000
_cell.angle_alpha   90.00
_cell.angle_beta   90.00
_cell.angle_gamma   90.00
#
_symmetry.space_group_name_H-M   'P 1'
#
loop_
_entity.id
_entity.type
_entity.pdbx_description
1 polymer ?
#
loop_
_entity_poly.entity_id
_entity_poly.type
_entity_poly.pdbx_seq_one_letter_code
_entity_poly.pdbx_strand_id
1 'polypeptide(L)'
;MFDAWKQRQRQRLENRPERTVFYNIFATMMLVLAVELLMAVASILAINVTGQLDENAKDLLTMRVRNRASYVQEILRNAEDLEQLSEQITATTQQLLKSGDISLDTLDNGSEQSDALLVALAPQLLDTLRTKQVTGIFLILNTHDLDTCEVGKKMPGIYLRDMDPDARPSERNSDLLLERASATVVKELAIGTDKGWQPAFPYQGDTKGGILRTVFQTAYKGDAGLSAESYGRWTTNSYCLAGDDRHAIAYSMPLILPDGTVYGVVGVELLTDYLQTKLPFTELDEDKAGTYFIVTTTDDALTDGVLTLRKTVTSGEDLVTADAPLGVLNCRSNGNGGNWVELNDKRYYMVLEPLQVYNRNAPFAAEKWFLAGTMEQSVLLAFSSRVREVLLTTIAITLVLSVLGSLLVSARLARPINRLYREVIDAQEKKTFPRLSRTAIREVDRFAETITQLNKELVTNSTKFLRIMDMASVEIGGYELRTDTGSVFVTDNFFSLLGKPEMQGEPLSVRRFEEVLKGIREKNPCDHTAEGDELLTIQQPDGVRYIMLRSTIEGHAKIGLAEDVTAA
;
A
#
# COMPACT_ATOMS: atom_id res chain seq x y z
N MET A 1 19.93 6.90 52.84
CA MET A 1 19.56 6.88 51.42
C MET A 1 18.05 6.65 51.19
N PHE A 2 17.41 5.76 51.96
CA PHE A 2 15.98 5.44 51.87
C PHE A 2 15.07 6.60 52.36
N ASP A 3 15.46 7.34 53.39
CA ASP A 3 14.70 8.48 53.91
C ASP A 3 14.75 9.72 52.97
N ALA A 4 15.87 9.95 52.34
CA ALA A 4 15.99 11.00 51.31
C ALA A 4 15.14 10.68 50.05
N TRP A 5 14.97 9.39 49.69
CA TRP A 5 14.10 8.96 48.62
C TRP A 5 12.63 9.15 48.97
N LYS A 6 12.21 8.77 50.21
CA LYS A 6 10.85 8.99 50.72
C LYS A 6 10.49 10.48 50.80
N GLN A 7 11.42 11.32 51.25
CA GLN A 7 11.23 12.77 51.29
C GLN A 7 11.07 13.38 49.90
N ARG A 8 11.89 12.97 48.90
CA ARG A 8 11.73 13.38 47.50
C ARG A 8 10.42 12.87 46.87
N GLN A 9 9.94 11.69 47.25
CA GLN A 9 8.63 11.22 46.84
C GLN A 9 7.46 12.02 47.42
N ARG A 10 7.54 12.41 48.73
CA ARG A 10 6.54 13.28 49.38
C ARG A 10 6.51 14.68 48.74
N GLN A 11 7.66 15.30 48.53
CA GLN A 11 7.73 16.59 47.82
C GLN A 11 7.24 16.54 46.36
N ARG A 12 7.42 15.42 45.66
CA ARG A 12 6.86 15.22 44.32
C ARG A 12 5.34 15.01 44.32
N LEU A 13 4.78 14.50 45.40
CA LEU A 13 3.32 14.34 45.56
C LEU A 13 2.64 15.67 45.92
N GLU A 14 3.29 16.50 46.78
CA GLU A 14 2.80 17.83 47.17
C GLU A 14 2.86 18.87 46.02
N ASN A 15 3.80 18.73 45.10
CA ASN A 15 3.96 19.63 43.93
C ASN A 15 3.24 19.15 42.66
N ARG A 16 2.35 18.16 42.74
CA ARG A 16 1.56 17.79 41.56
C ARG A 16 0.44 18.81 41.34
N PRO A 17 0.34 19.39 40.14
CA PRO A 17 -0.78 20.28 39.85
C PRO A 17 -2.08 19.47 40.05
N GLU A 18 -3.01 20.03 40.80
CA GLU A 18 -4.34 19.45 41.03
C GLU A 18 -5.05 19.26 39.70
N ARG A 19 -5.08 18.01 39.20
CA ARG A 19 -5.75 17.68 37.95
C ARG A 19 -7.21 17.35 38.25
N THR A 20 -8.10 17.91 37.46
CA THR A 20 -9.55 17.62 37.60
C THR A 20 -9.83 16.14 37.33
N VAL A 21 -10.87 15.60 37.96
CA VAL A 21 -11.36 14.22 37.73
C VAL A 21 -11.60 13.95 36.24
N PHE A 22 -12.15 14.94 35.54
CA PHE A 22 -12.31 14.88 34.09
C PHE A 22 -10.99 14.62 33.36
N TYR A 23 -9.96 15.40 33.67
CA TYR A 23 -8.65 15.26 33.03
C TYR A 23 -8.03 13.89 33.27
N ASN A 24 -8.10 13.36 34.50
CA ASN A 24 -7.51 12.06 34.82
C ASN A 24 -8.23 10.92 34.08
N ILE A 25 -9.57 10.93 34.02
CA ILE A 25 -10.35 9.93 33.30
C ILE A 25 -10.05 10.04 31.80
N PHE A 26 -10.10 11.25 31.25
CA PHE A 26 -9.83 11.51 29.84
C PHE A 26 -8.41 11.07 29.44
N ALA A 27 -7.39 11.47 30.22
CA ALA A 27 -5.99 11.14 29.95
C ALA A 27 -5.76 9.62 30.01
N THR A 28 -6.37 8.92 30.95
CA THR A 28 -6.25 7.45 31.06
C THR A 28 -6.92 6.75 29.88
N MET A 29 -8.11 7.19 29.49
CA MET A 29 -8.81 6.64 28.31
C MET A 29 -8.02 6.91 27.02
N MET A 30 -7.47 8.12 26.87
CA MET A 30 -6.64 8.46 25.72
C MET A 30 -5.34 7.65 25.66
N LEU A 31 -4.75 7.34 26.83
CA LEU A 31 -3.56 6.48 26.90
C LEU A 31 -3.86 5.05 26.44
N VAL A 32 -4.94 4.46 26.94
CA VAL A 32 -5.38 3.11 26.55
C VAL A 32 -5.62 3.06 25.04
N LEU A 33 -6.35 4.03 24.53
CA LEU A 33 -6.67 4.14 23.13
C LEU A 33 -5.42 4.32 22.25
N ALA A 34 -4.45 5.13 22.69
CA ALA A 34 -3.18 5.29 22.00
C ALA A 34 -2.39 3.98 21.92
N VAL A 35 -2.40 3.18 23.01
CA VAL A 35 -1.76 1.86 23.03
C VAL A 35 -2.47 0.88 22.10
N GLU A 36 -3.80 0.81 22.12
CA GLU A 36 -4.58 -0.04 21.23
C GLU A 36 -4.35 0.33 19.74
N LEU A 37 -4.39 1.62 19.41
CA LEU A 37 -4.12 2.10 18.06
C LEU A 37 -2.69 1.76 17.62
N LEU A 38 -1.71 1.95 18.49
CA LEU A 38 -0.31 1.63 18.22
C LEU A 38 -0.12 0.13 17.99
N MET A 39 -0.78 -0.73 18.78
CA MET A 39 -0.77 -2.19 18.58
C MET A 39 -1.44 -2.58 17.26
N ALA A 40 -2.57 -1.97 16.90
CA ALA A 40 -3.26 -2.24 15.64
C ALA A 40 -2.38 -1.85 14.43
N VAL A 41 -1.79 -0.64 14.45
CA VAL A 41 -0.87 -0.19 13.40
C VAL A 41 0.38 -1.08 13.32
N ALA A 42 0.97 -1.43 14.47
CA ALA A 42 2.12 -2.32 14.51
C ALA A 42 1.81 -3.71 13.96
N SER A 43 0.62 -4.25 14.22
CA SER A 43 0.16 -5.54 13.68
C SER A 43 0.02 -5.49 12.16
N ILE A 44 -0.57 -4.43 11.61
CA ILE A 44 -0.72 -4.24 10.16
C ILE A 44 0.65 -4.13 9.48
N LEU A 45 1.57 -3.38 10.08
CA LEU A 45 2.94 -3.24 9.58
C LEU A 45 3.74 -4.54 9.69
N ALA A 46 3.59 -5.30 10.78
CA ALA A 46 4.29 -6.57 11.00
C ALA A 46 3.87 -7.65 9.98
N ILE A 47 2.60 -7.69 9.59
CA ILE A 47 2.08 -8.65 8.61
C ILE A 47 2.45 -8.23 7.18
N ASN A 48 2.83 -6.96 6.96
CA ASN A 48 3.18 -6.40 5.63
C ASN A 48 2.16 -6.73 4.52
N VAL A 49 0.87 -6.67 4.86
CA VAL A 49 -0.23 -7.08 3.96
C VAL A 49 -0.15 -6.39 2.60
N THR A 50 0.10 -5.09 2.59
CA THR A 50 0.18 -4.33 1.33
C THR A 50 1.37 -4.73 0.47
N GLY A 51 2.53 -5.02 1.09
CA GLY A 51 3.70 -5.51 0.37
C GLY A 51 3.48 -6.90 -0.24
N GLN A 52 2.80 -7.79 0.48
CA GLN A 52 2.43 -9.12 -0.06
C GLN A 52 1.43 -9.00 -1.22
N LEU A 53 0.48 -8.07 -1.15
CA LEU A 53 -0.45 -7.82 -2.25
C LEU A 53 0.26 -7.28 -3.49
N ASP A 54 1.25 -6.38 -3.31
CA ASP A 54 2.06 -5.86 -4.40
C ASP A 54 2.89 -6.98 -5.07
N GLU A 55 3.52 -7.86 -4.28
CA GLU A 55 4.27 -9.01 -4.81
C GLU A 55 3.34 -10.01 -5.51
N ASN A 56 2.18 -10.33 -4.94
CA ASN A 56 1.20 -11.21 -5.59
C ASN A 56 0.72 -10.66 -6.94
N ALA A 57 0.53 -9.33 -7.04
CA ALA A 57 0.14 -8.70 -8.30
C ALA A 57 1.23 -8.85 -9.38
N LYS A 58 2.50 -8.65 -9.00
CA LYS A 58 3.66 -8.85 -9.89
C LYS A 58 3.82 -10.32 -10.30
N ASP A 59 3.67 -11.24 -9.35
CA ASP A 59 3.75 -12.68 -9.61
C ASP A 59 2.65 -13.13 -10.57
N LEU A 60 1.43 -12.63 -10.40
CA LEU A 60 0.32 -12.91 -11.30
C LEU A 60 0.61 -12.42 -12.72
N LEU A 61 1.11 -11.20 -12.87
CA LEU A 61 1.52 -10.68 -14.16
C LEU A 61 2.63 -11.54 -14.78
N THR A 62 3.63 -11.93 -13.98
CA THR A 62 4.73 -12.79 -14.43
C THR A 62 4.21 -14.13 -14.92
N MET A 63 3.29 -14.76 -14.19
CA MET A 63 2.67 -16.02 -14.62
C MET A 63 1.88 -15.88 -15.93
N ARG A 64 1.12 -14.80 -16.10
CA ARG A 64 0.37 -14.52 -17.33
C ARG A 64 1.31 -14.37 -18.52
N VAL A 65 2.37 -13.56 -18.37
CA VAL A 65 3.37 -13.35 -19.43
C VAL A 65 4.09 -14.66 -19.77
N ARG A 66 4.49 -15.44 -18.77
CA ARG A 66 5.15 -16.75 -18.97
C ARG A 66 4.25 -17.74 -19.73
N ASN A 67 3.01 -17.86 -19.33
CA ASN A 67 2.06 -18.75 -20.00
C ASN A 67 1.85 -18.33 -21.45
N ARG A 68 1.73 -17.01 -21.69
CA ARG A 68 1.59 -16.47 -23.05
C ARG A 68 2.87 -16.66 -23.87
N ALA A 69 4.05 -16.50 -23.26
CA ALA A 69 5.34 -16.75 -23.91
C ALA A 69 5.44 -18.23 -24.38
N SER A 70 5.03 -19.17 -23.53
CA SER A 70 5.01 -20.59 -23.92
C SER A 70 4.10 -20.85 -25.14
N TYR A 71 2.93 -20.22 -25.17
CA TYR A 71 2.00 -20.33 -26.30
C TYR A 71 2.57 -19.69 -27.58
N VAL A 72 3.15 -18.49 -27.48
CA VAL A 72 3.79 -17.81 -28.63
C VAL A 72 4.97 -18.62 -29.14
N GLN A 73 5.77 -19.18 -28.24
CA GLN A 73 6.90 -20.04 -28.60
C GLN A 73 6.45 -21.29 -29.39
N GLU A 74 5.29 -21.87 -29.04
CA GLU A 74 4.72 -23.00 -29.80
C GLU A 74 4.32 -22.57 -31.22
N ILE A 75 3.69 -21.41 -31.39
CA ILE A 75 3.35 -20.84 -32.70
C ILE A 75 4.61 -20.66 -33.54
N LEU A 76 5.65 -20.03 -32.97
CA LEU A 76 6.90 -19.77 -33.69
C LEU A 76 7.60 -21.08 -34.07
N ARG A 77 7.65 -22.06 -33.18
CA ARG A 77 8.24 -23.38 -33.45
C ARG A 77 7.51 -24.14 -34.56
N ASN A 78 6.17 -24.09 -34.56
CA ASN A 78 5.38 -24.68 -35.62
C ASN A 78 5.69 -24.05 -36.97
N ALA A 79 5.88 -22.73 -36.99
CA ALA A 79 6.24 -22.00 -38.19
C ALA A 79 7.69 -22.31 -38.66
N GLU A 80 8.64 -22.48 -37.74
CA GLU A 80 10.06 -22.78 -38.04
C GLU A 80 10.28 -24.18 -38.64
N ASP A 81 9.44 -25.13 -38.30
CA ASP A 81 9.59 -26.52 -38.72
C ASP A 81 9.29 -26.70 -40.24
N LEU A 82 10.25 -26.33 -41.07
CA LEU A 82 10.21 -26.41 -42.52
C LEU A 82 11.14 -27.49 -43.08
N GLU A 83 11.70 -28.37 -42.25
CA GLU A 83 12.64 -29.41 -42.66
C GLU A 83 12.04 -30.30 -43.75
N GLN A 84 10.87 -30.88 -43.47
CA GLN A 84 10.19 -31.74 -44.41
C GLN A 84 9.87 -31.03 -45.74
N LEU A 85 9.44 -29.78 -45.69
CA LEU A 85 9.17 -29.00 -46.90
C LEU A 85 10.46 -28.77 -47.69
N SER A 86 11.57 -28.38 -47.04
CA SER A 86 12.85 -28.17 -47.67
C SER A 86 13.39 -29.44 -48.34
N GLU A 87 13.27 -30.58 -47.70
CA GLU A 87 13.63 -31.90 -48.27
C GLU A 87 12.82 -32.21 -49.52
N GLN A 88 11.49 -32.01 -49.47
CA GLN A 88 10.57 -32.25 -50.61
C GLN A 88 10.90 -31.32 -51.77
N ILE A 89 11.12 -30.01 -51.50
CA ILE A 89 11.51 -29.03 -52.51
C ILE A 89 12.85 -29.45 -53.15
N THR A 90 13.84 -29.81 -52.31
CA THR A 90 15.17 -30.20 -52.80
C THR A 90 15.11 -31.48 -53.62
N ALA A 91 14.34 -32.49 -53.21
CA ALA A 91 14.17 -33.73 -53.98
C ALA A 91 13.51 -33.48 -55.36
N THR A 92 12.46 -32.66 -55.39
CA THR A 92 11.80 -32.29 -56.65
C THR A 92 12.75 -31.50 -57.59
N THR A 93 13.48 -30.52 -57.02
CA THR A 93 14.47 -29.75 -57.78
C THR A 93 15.57 -30.65 -58.34
N GLN A 94 16.11 -31.58 -57.56
CA GLN A 94 17.10 -32.54 -58.04
C GLN A 94 16.57 -33.44 -59.15
N GLN A 95 15.31 -33.88 -59.07
CA GLN A 95 14.70 -34.70 -60.10
C GLN A 95 14.64 -33.93 -61.43
N LEU A 96 14.20 -32.69 -61.41
CA LEU A 96 14.12 -31.83 -62.61
C LEU A 96 15.51 -31.46 -63.17
N LEU A 97 16.54 -31.28 -62.32
CA LEU A 97 17.92 -31.08 -62.74
C LEU A 97 18.48 -32.35 -63.44
N LYS A 98 18.20 -33.54 -62.91
CA LYS A 98 18.65 -34.83 -63.47
C LYS A 98 17.96 -35.16 -64.81
N SER A 99 16.67 -34.81 -64.99
CA SER A 99 15.97 -34.98 -66.25
C SER A 99 16.40 -33.97 -67.32
N GLY A 100 17.09 -32.90 -66.93
CA GLY A 100 17.49 -31.84 -67.84
C GLY A 100 16.39 -30.83 -68.15
N ASP A 101 15.26 -30.89 -67.41
CA ASP A 101 14.13 -29.96 -67.58
C ASP A 101 14.45 -28.56 -67.05
N ILE A 102 15.39 -28.43 -66.09
CA ILE A 102 15.89 -27.16 -65.55
C ILE A 102 17.43 -27.17 -65.45
N SER A 103 18.01 -25.96 -65.43
CA SER A 103 19.44 -25.74 -65.20
C SER A 103 19.65 -24.69 -64.09
N LEU A 104 20.66 -24.90 -63.25
CA LEU A 104 20.99 -23.96 -62.15
C LEU A 104 21.24 -22.53 -62.66
N ASP A 105 21.91 -22.39 -63.81
CA ASP A 105 22.25 -21.08 -64.42
C ASP A 105 21.03 -20.25 -64.83
N THR A 106 19.84 -20.90 -64.90
CA THR A 106 18.61 -20.24 -65.36
C THR A 106 17.60 -19.98 -64.24
N LEU A 107 17.83 -20.56 -63.04
CA LEU A 107 16.84 -20.54 -61.95
C LEU A 107 16.60 -19.16 -61.35
N ASP A 108 17.52 -18.19 -61.48
CA ASP A 108 17.44 -16.89 -60.83
C ASP A 108 17.14 -15.72 -61.78
N ASN A 109 16.85 -16.01 -63.05
CA ASN A 109 16.64 -14.97 -64.08
C ASN A 109 15.18 -14.81 -64.58
N GLY A 110 14.23 -15.54 -64.00
CA GLY A 110 12.82 -15.48 -64.38
C GLY A 110 12.53 -16.18 -65.72
N SER A 111 13.25 -17.25 -66.04
CA SER A 111 13.08 -18.05 -67.25
C SER A 111 11.85 -18.99 -67.20
N GLU A 112 11.47 -19.58 -68.35
CA GLU A 112 10.44 -20.62 -68.38
C GLU A 112 10.80 -21.83 -67.51
N GLN A 113 12.10 -22.11 -67.32
CA GLN A 113 12.57 -23.17 -66.45
C GLN A 113 12.33 -22.85 -64.97
N SER A 114 12.56 -21.61 -64.53
CA SER A 114 12.22 -21.19 -63.19
C SER A 114 10.72 -21.23 -62.93
N ASP A 115 9.87 -20.84 -63.89
CA ASP A 115 8.44 -20.93 -63.78
C ASP A 115 7.98 -22.40 -63.70
N ALA A 116 8.55 -23.30 -64.53
CA ALA A 116 8.24 -24.72 -64.46
C ALA A 116 8.57 -25.35 -63.08
N LEU A 117 9.71 -25.00 -62.49
CA LEU A 117 10.08 -25.41 -61.16
C LEU A 117 9.08 -24.86 -60.12
N LEU A 118 8.75 -23.56 -60.18
CA LEU A 118 7.82 -22.95 -59.23
C LEU A 118 6.43 -23.56 -59.30
N VAL A 119 5.91 -23.88 -60.48
CA VAL A 119 4.62 -24.59 -60.67
C VAL A 119 4.70 -26.00 -60.06
N ALA A 120 5.80 -26.74 -60.26
CA ALA A 120 5.97 -28.08 -59.73
C ALA A 120 6.04 -28.08 -58.16
N LEU A 121 6.55 -27.03 -57.56
CA LEU A 121 6.69 -26.89 -56.12
C LEU A 121 5.45 -26.28 -55.40
N ALA A 122 4.58 -25.60 -56.14
CA ALA A 122 3.43 -24.90 -55.61
C ALA A 122 2.48 -25.79 -54.76
N PRO A 123 2.17 -27.05 -55.14
CA PRO A 123 1.34 -27.91 -54.31
C PRO A 123 1.91 -28.15 -52.91
N GLN A 124 3.23 -28.30 -52.77
CA GLN A 124 3.91 -28.51 -51.49
C GLN A 124 3.85 -27.23 -50.61
N LEU A 125 4.00 -26.05 -51.22
CA LEU A 125 3.82 -24.80 -50.52
C LEU A 125 2.39 -24.60 -50.04
N LEU A 126 1.39 -24.91 -50.85
CA LEU A 126 -0.03 -24.83 -50.49
C LEU A 126 -0.41 -25.79 -49.36
N ASP A 127 0.09 -27.02 -49.39
CA ASP A 127 -0.13 -27.98 -48.32
C ASP A 127 0.47 -27.51 -46.99
N THR A 128 1.70 -27.02 -47.06
CA THR A 128 2.37 -26.45 -45.88
C THR A 128 1.64 -25.24 -45.32
N LEU A 129 1.20 -24.31 -46.17
CA LEU A 129 0.45 -23.10 -45.76
C LEU A 129 -0.83 -23.48 -45.03
N ARG A 130 -1.54 -24.54 -45.48
CA ARG A 130 -2.77 -25.02 -44.89
C ARG A 130 -2.58 -25.80 -43.58
N THR A 131 -1.42 -26.45 -43.40
CA THR A 131 -1.16 -27.32 -42.24
C THR A 131 -0.49 -26.56 -41.10
N LYS A 132 0.32 -25.55 -41.40
CA LYS A 132 1.13 -24.84 -40.41
C LYS A 132 0.42 -23.66 -39.72
N GLN A 133 -0.77 -23.27 -40.15
CA GLN A 133 -1.51 -22.12 -39.62
C GLN A 133 -0.66 -20.81 -39.62
N VAL A 134 0.05 -20.58 -40.70
CA VAL A 134 0.83 -19.39 -40.96
C VAL A 134 0.07 -18.49 -41.94
N THR A 135 0.32 -17.19 -41.90
CA THR A 135 -0.37 -16.20 -42.77
C THR A 135 0.21 -16.12 -44.16
N GLY A 136 1.39 -16.69 -44.38
CA GLY A 136 1.99 -16.71 -45.69
C GLY A 136 3.13 -17.69 -45.81
N ILE A 137 3.43 -18.07 -47.05
CA ILE A 137 4.57 -18.91 -47.40
C ILE A 137 5.19 -18.39 -48.69
N PHE A 138 6.52 -18.44 -48.78
CA PHE A 138 7.24 -17.95 -49.95
C PHE A 138 8.41 -18.86 -50.29
N LEU A 139 8.72 -18.86 -51.56
CA LEU A 139 9.91 -19.45 -52.18
C LEU A 139 10.54 -18.44 -53.11
N ILE A 140 11.83 -18.20 -52.96
CA ILE A 140 12.60 -17.25 -53.80
C ILE A 140 13.79 -18.01 -54.34
N LEU A 141 13.99 -17.99 -55.65
CA LEU A 141 15.11 -18.63 -56.34
C LEU A 141 16.23 -17.63 -56.58
N ASN A 142 17.45 -18.06 -56.25
CA ASN A 142 18.67 -17.31 -56.53
C ASN A 142 19.87 -18.25 -56.41
N THR A 143 20.79 -18.20 -57.36
CA THR A 143 22.00 -19.04 -57.41
C THR A 143 23.29 -18.23 -57.32
N HIS A 144 23.20 -16.88 -57.36
CA HIS A 144 24.34 -15.99 -57.39
C HIS A 144 24.57 -15.26 -56.08
N ASP A 145 25.83 -14.87 -55.87
CA ASP A 145 26.22 -14.07 -54.70
C ASP A 145 25.45 -12.74 -54.67
N LEU A 146 24.68 -12.51 -53.60
CA LEU A 146 23.88 -11.31 -53.41
C LEU A 146 24.73 -10.04 -53.15
N ASP A 147 25.99 -10.18 -52.74
CA ASP A 147 26.90 -9.04 -52.55
C ASP A 147 27.34 -8.43 -53.88
N THR A 148 27.27 -9.21 -54.94
CA THR A 148 27.57 -8.74 -56.31
C THR A 148 26.33 -8.39 -57.11
N CYS A 149 25.11 -8.60 -56.54
CA CYS A 149 23.84 -8.30 -57.19
C CYS A 149 23.58 -6.79 -57.29
N GLU A 150 23.12 -6.33 -58.46
CA GLU A 150 22.65 -4.95 -58.63
C GLU A 150 21.33 -4.73 -57.90
N VAL A 151 21.19 -3.52 -57.31
CA VAL A 151 19.94 -3.08 -56.71
C VAL A 151 18.84 -3.06 -57.76
N GLY A 152 17.70 -3.73 -57.50
CA GLY A 152 16.59 -3.83 -58.46
C GLY A 152 16.62 -5.07 -59.34
N LYS A 153 17.61 -6.00 -59.17
CA LYS A 153 17.53 -7.34 -59.77
C LYS A 153 16.20 -7.98 -59.39
N LYS A 154 15.54 -8.62 -60.37
CA LYS A 154 14.29 -9.34 -60.17
C LYS A 154 14.61 -10.82 -59.98
N MET A 155 14.08 -11.41 -58.92
CA MET A 155 14.25 -12.83 -58.59
C MET A 155 12.92 -13.56 -58.73
N PRO A 156 12.90 -14.71 -59.41
CA PRO A 156 11.69 -15.49 -59.57
C PRO A 156 11.32 -16.13 -58.23
N GLY A 157 10.02 -16.33 -58.03
CA GLY A 157 9.53 -16.99 -56.80
C GLY A 157 8.01 -16.95 -56.69
N ILE A 158 7.51 -17.54 -55.65
CA ILE A 158 6.11 -17.53 -55.28
C ILE A 158 5.99 -16.96 -53.87
N TYR A 159 5.00 -16.11 -53.68
CA TYR A 159 4.58 -15.66 -52.34
C TYR A 159 3.05 -15.78 -52.27
N LEU A 160 2.60 -16.72 -51.43
CA LEU A 160 1.20 -16.99 -51.14
C LEU A 160 0.87 -16.44 -49.77
N ARG A 161 -0.28 -15.83 -49.63
CA ARG A 161 -0.80 -15.37 -48.36
C ARG A 161 -2.16 -15.96 -48.08
N ASP A 162 -2.37 -16.42 -46.83
CA ASP A 162 -3.62 -16.83 -46.28
C ASP A 162 -4.09 -15.74 -45.31
N MET A 163 -5.23 -15.12 -45.59
CA MET A 163 -5.72 -13.98 -44.81
C MET A 163 -6.43 -14.41 -43.54
N ASP A 164 -6.82 -15.68 -43.43
CA ASP A 164 -7.47 -16.22 -42.24
C ASP A 164 -7.06 -17.68 -42.00
N PRO A 165 -5.83 -17.92 -41.53
CA PRO A 165 -5.30 -19.28 -41.37
C PRO A 165 -6.04 -20.11 -40.29
N ASP A 166 -6.87 -19.50 -39.46
CA ASP A 166 -7.69 -20.19 -38.45
C ASP A 166 -9.05 -20.67 -39.03
N ALA A 167 -9.49 -20.10 -40.13
CA ALA A 167 -10.75 -20.44 -40.76
C ALA A 167 -10.60 -21.60 -41.78
N ARG A 168 -11.69 -22.33 -42.00
CA ARG A 168 -11.80 -23.28 -43.11
C ARG A 168 -12.67 -22.63 -44.17
N PRO A 169 -12.12 -22.27 -45.33
CA PRO A 169 -12.87 -21.63 -46.39
C PRO A 169 -13.94 -22.58 -46.94
N SER A 170 -15.09 -22.05 -47.35
CA SER A 170 -16.16 -22.78 -47.98
C SER A 170 -15.77 -23.28 -49.39
N GLU A 171 -14.89 -22.52 -50.07
CA GLU A 171 -14.36 -22.84 -51.36
C GLU A 171 -12.84 -23.03 -51.28
N ARG A 172 -12.31 -23.99 -52.04
CA ARG A 172 -10.87 -24.27 -52.06
C ARG A 172 -10.08 -23.03 -52.53
N ASN A 173 -9.13 -22.60 -51.71
CA ASN A 173 -8.21 -21.48 -51.94
C ASN A 173 -8.90 -20.11 -52.15
N SER A 174 -10.14 -19.90 -51.72
CA SER A 174 -10.85 -18.63 -51.84
C SER A 174 -10.29 -17.53 -50.95
N ASP A 175 -9.59 -17.90 -49.88
CA ASP A 175 -8.91 -17.05 -48.90
C ASP A 175 -7.45 -16.82 -49.18
N LEU A 176 -6.92 -17.42 -50.28
CA LEU A 176 -5.52 -17.27 -50.65
C LEU A 176 -5.35 -16.14 -51.65
N LEU A 177 -4.23 -15.45 -51.53
CA LEU A 177 -3.79 -14.38 -52.43
C LEU A 177 -2.34 -14.62 -52.88
N LEU A 178 -2.06 -14.37 -54.17
CA LEU A 178 -0.71 -14.31 -54.67
C LEU A 178 -0.17 -12.89 -54.56
N GLU A 179 0.88 -12.72 -53.80
CA GLU A 179 1.60 -11.46 -53.61
C GLU A 179 2.71 -11.33 -54.64
N ARG A 180 3.43 -12.44 -54.91
CA ARG A 180 4.52 -12.52 -55.86
C ARG A 180 4.45 -13.82 -56.62
N ALA A 181 4.39 -13.74 -57.90
CA ALA A 181 4.52 -14.85 -58.84
C ALA A 181 4.56 -14.34 -60.27
N SER A 182 5.22 -15.05 -61.19
CA SER A 182 5.12 -14.75 -62.60
C SER A 182 3.71 -14.92 -63.15
N ALA A 183 3.39 -14.28 -64.28
CA ALA A 183 2.07 -14.42 -64.90
C ALA A 183 1.76 -15.88 -65.31
N THR A 184 2.77 -16.66 -65.63
CA THR A 184 2.65 -18.10 -65.93
C THR A 184 2.20 -18.88 -64.67
N VAL A 185 2.88 -18.65 -63.56
CA VAL A 185 2.57 -19.29 -62.28
C VAL A 185 1.17 -18.90 -61.78
N VAL A 186 0.79 -17.62 -61.90
CA VAL A 186 -0.56 -17.15 -61.52
C VAL A 186 -1.64 -17.89 -62.34
N LYS A 187 -1.43 -18.03 -63.63
CA LYS A 187 -2.37 -18.72 -64.52
C LYS A 187 -2.53 -20.21 -64.16
N GLU A 188 -1.41 -20.88 -63.91
CA GLU A 188 -1.42 -22.33 -63.58
C GLU A 188 -2.03 -22.61 -62.19
N LEU A 189 -1.77 -21.78 -61.24
CA LEU A 189 -2.31 -21.98 -59.89
C LEU A 189 -3.80 -21.58 -59.76
N ALA A 190 -4.28 -20.70 -60.64
CA ALA A 190 -5.65 -20.18 -60.61
C ALA A 190 -6.05 -19.57 -59.27
N ILE A 191 -5.08 -18.95 -58.54
CA ILE A 191 -5.28 -18.25 -57.27
C ILE A 191 -5.32 -16.75 -57.59
N GLY A 192 -6.19 -15.99 -56.90
CA GLY A 192 -6.31 -14.54 -57.06
C GLY A 192 -5.03 -13.80 -56.69
N THR A 193 -4.74 -12.72 -57.41
CA THR A 193 -3.62 -11.83 -57.08
C THR A 193 -4.08 -10.72 -56.14
N ASP A 194 -3.23 -10.31 -55.22
CA ASP A 194 -3.49 -9.14 -54.37
C ASP A 194 -3.25 -7.81 -55.10
N LYS A 195 -3.71 -6.70 -54.51
CA LYS A 195 -3.55 -5.34 -55.07
C LYS A 195 -2.08 -4.96 -55.29
N GLY A 196 -1.20 -5.40 -54.41
CA GLY A 196 0.24 -5.17 -54.43
C GLY A 196 1.02 -6.20 -55.24
N TRP A 197 0.36 -7.07 -56.02
CA TRP A 197 1.00 -8.15 -56.75
C TRP A 197 2.10 -7.64 -57.70
N GLN A 198 3.21 -8.36 -57.73
CA GLN A 198 4.31 -8.17 -58.66
C GLN A 198 4.78 -9.52 -59.21
N PRO A 199 5.29 -9.55 -60.49
CA PRO A 199 5.64 -10.81 -61.14
C PRO A 199 6.93 -11.47 -60.59
N ALA A 200 7.70 -10.76 -59.75
CA ALA A 200 8.95 -11.26 -59.17
C ALA A 200 9.31 -10.48 -57.92
N PHE A 201 10.29 -10.96 -57.18
CA PHE A 201 10.84 -10.28 -56.02
C PHE A 201 11.89 -9.27 -56.44
N PRO A 202 11.74 -7.96 -56.17
CA PRO A 202 12.79 -7.00 -56.39
C PRO A 202 13.85 -7.15 -55.31
N TYR A 203 15.12 -7.28 -55.66
CA TYR A 203 16.22 -7.18 -54.73
C TYR A 203 16.44 -5.72 -54.35
N GLN A 204 16.22 -5.42 -53.09
CA GLN A 204 16.28 -4.06 -52.55
C GLN A 204 17.62 -3.72 -51.85
N GLY A 205 18.63 -4.60 -51.94
CA GLY A 205 19.90 -4.43 -51.25
C GLY A 205 19.76 -4.57 -49.72
N ASP A 206 20.31 -3.62 -48.98
CA ASP A 206 20.33 -3.63 -47.50
C ASP A 206 19.05 -3.09 -46.86
N THR A 207 17.91 -3.15 -47.54
CA THR A 207 16.67 -2.68 -46.95
C THR A 207 16.29 -3.48 -45.68
N LYS A 208 15.91 -2.75 -44.67
CA LYS A 208 15.42 -3.28 -43.38
C LYS A 208 14.35 -4.36 -43.63
N GLY A 209 14.60 -5.59 -43.17
CA GLY A 209 13.66 -6.70 -43.29
C GLY A 209 13.88 -7.66 -44.42
N GLY A 210 15.09 -7.75 -44.99
CA GLY A 210 15.44 -8.69 -46.08
C GLY A 210 15.21 -10.15 -45.68
N ILE A 211 14.07 -10.71 -46.14
CA ILE A 211 13.70 -12.14 -45.95
C ILE A 211 14.65 -13.09 -46.71
N LEU A 212 15.39 -12.57 -47.65
CA LEU A 212 16.29 -13.32 -48.52
C LEU A 212 17.76 -13.16 -48.13
N ARG A 213 18.26 -11.90 -48.12
CA ARG A 213 19.70 -11.59 -48.13
C ARG A 213 20.44 -12.26 -46.96
N THR A 214 20.01 -12.04 -45.73
CA THR A 214 20.76 -12.48 -44.58
C THR A 214 20.91 -13.99 -44.55
N VAL A 215 19.81 -14.72 -44.76
CA VAL A 215 19.78 -16.18 -44.73
C VAL A 215 20.55 -16.78 -45.90
N PHE A 216 20.25 -16.33 -47.12
CA PHE A 216 20.93 -16.80 -48.33
C PHE A 216 22.44 -16.56 -48.24
N GLN A 217 22.84 -15.33 -47.95
CA GLN A 217 24.24 -14.93 -47.97
C GLN A 217 25.07 -15.64 -46.88
N THR A 218 24.47 -15.85 -45.69
CA THR A 218 25.12 -16.59 -44.62
C THR A 218 25.34 -18.05 -45.02
N ALA A 219 24.39 -18.69 -45.64
CA ALA A 219 24.52 -20.05 -46.16
C ALA A 219 25.49 -20.11 -47.35
N TYR A 220 25.40 -19.17 -48.31
CA TYR A 220 26.24 -19.12 -49.48
C TYR A 220 27.73 -18.97 -49.16
N LYS A 221 28.05 -18.22 -48.07
CA LYS A 221 29.45 -18.04 -47.59
C LYS A 221 29.80 -18.97 -46.45
N GLY A 222 28.85 -19.76 -45.97
CA GLY A 222 29.01 -20.60 -44.78
C GLY A 222 29.75 -21.91 -45.05
N ASP A 223 30.02 -22.63 -43.95
CA ASP A 223 30.63 -23.96 -44.02
C ASP A 223 29.63 -24.98 -44.58
N ALA A 224 30.05 -25.77 -45.58
CA ALA A 224 29.28 -26.82 -46.21
C ALA A 224 28.83 -27.98 -45.30
N GLY A 225 29.11 -27.90 -44.02
CA GLY A 225 28.81 -28.93 -43.00
C GLY A 225 27.58 -28.69 -42.17
N LEU A 226 26.91 -27.52 -42.27
CA LEU A 226 25.70 -27.20 -41.54
C LEU A 226 24.44 -27.59 -42.35
N SER A 227 23.42 -28.09 -41.67
CA SER A 227 22.10 -28.35 -42.27
C SER A 227 21.40 -27.03 -42.64
N ALA A 228 20.51 -27.05 -43.61
CA ALA A 228 19.73 -25.87 -44.03
C ALA A 228 18.98 -25.22 -42.87
N GLU A 229 18.45 -26.00 -41.97
CA GLU A 229 17.78 -25.52 -40.75
C GLU A 229 18.67 -24.67 -39.84
N SER A 230 19.99 -25.01 -39.75
CA SER A 230 20.93 -24.24 -38.93
C SER A 230 21.09 -22.80 -39.39
N TYR A 231 20.77 -22.51 -40.62
CA TYR A 231 20.77 -21.16 -41.21
C TYR A 231 19.41 -20.47 -41.16
N GLY A 232 18.39 -21.13 -40.62
CA GLY A 232 17.06 -20.55 -40.47
C GLY A 232 17.05 -19.32 -39.56
N ARG A 233 16.28 -18.30 -39.93
CA ARG A 233 16.27 -17.02 -39.21
C ARG A 233 14.92 -16.31 -39.29
N TRP A 234 14.46 -15.79 -38.18
CA TRP A 234 13.38 -14.81 -38.14
C TRP A 234 13.86 -13.39 -38.48
N THR A 235 13.02 -12.61 -39.16
CA THR A 235 13.27 -11.16 -39.32
C THR A 235 13.17 -10.47 -37.95
N THR A 236 14.19 -9.72 -37.57
CA THR A 236 14.24 -9.01 -36.27
C THR A 236 13.35 -7.76 -36.23
N ASN A 237 12.96 -7.26 -37.40
CA ASN A 237 12.01 -6.16 -37.55
C ASN A 237 10.85 -6.63 -38.41
N SER A 238 9.65 -6.08 -38.17
CA SER A 238 8.54 -6.25 -39.08
C SER A 238 8.86 -5.57 -40.44
N TYR A 239 8.37 -6.14 -41.52
CA TYR A 239 8.54 -5.63 -42.87
C TYR A 239 7.20 -5.58 -43.59
N CYS A 240 7.12 -4.78 -44.65
CA CYS A 240 6.02 -4.79 -45.60
C CYS A 240 6.55 -5.17 -46.99
N LEU A 241 5.77 -5.92 -47.75
CA LEU A 241 6.06 -6.12 -49.17
C LEU A 241 5.88 -4.80 -49.94
N ALA A 242 6.67 -4.60 -51.00
CA ALA A 242 6.52 -3.40 -51.84
C ALA A 242 5.11 -3.36 -52.47
N GLY A 243 4.37 -2.28 -52.22
CA GLY A 243 2.99 -2.11 -52.65
C GLY A 243 1.93 -2.62 -51.67
N ASP A 244 2.32 -3.06 -50.47
CA ASP A 244 1.46 -3.51 -49.41
C ASP A 244 1.70 -2.68 -48.13
N ASP A 245 0.70 -2.54 -47.27
CA ASP A 245 0.74 -1.82 -46.00
C ASP A 245 0.70 -2.76 -44.79
N ARG A 246 0.53 -4.07 -45.03
CA ARG A 246 0.49 -5.10 -43.96
C ARG A 246 1.90 -5.42 -43.47
N HIS A 247 2.10 -5.28 -42.19
CA HIS A 247 3.35 -5.63 -41.53
C HIS A 247 3.41 -7.12 -41.20
N ALA A 248 4.57 -7.72 -41.34
CA ALA A 248 4.79 -9.14 -41.11
C ALA A 248 6.17 -9.39 -40.50
N ILE A 249 6.33 -10.52 -39.85
CA ILE A 249 7.62 -11.16 -39.58
C ILE A 249 7.70 -12.47 -40.33
N ALA A 250 8.89 -12.86 -40.76
CA ALA A 250 9.08 -14.09 -41.47
C ALA A 250 10.22 -14.94 -40.91
N TYR A 251 10.02 -16.25 -40.93
CA TYR A 251 11.10 -17.20 -40.82
C TYR A 251 11.53 -17.65 -42.19
N SER A 252 12.83 -17.61 -42.47
CA SER A 252 13.42 -17.98 -43.76
C SER A 252 14.51 -19.02 -43.55
N MET A 253 14.63 -19.96 -44.48
CA MET A 253 15.61 -21.01 -44.47
C MET A 253 16.19 -21.16 -45.88
N PRO A 254 17.52 -21.36 -46.07
CA PRO A 254 18.12 -21.55 -47.39
C PRO A 254 17.74 -22.90 -47.98
N LEU A 255 17.66 -22.96 -49.30
CA LEU A 255 17.56 -24.18 -50.03
C LEU A 255 18.95 -24.61 -50.51
N ILE A 256 19.41 -25.77 -50.08
CA ILE A 256 20.76 -26.27 -50.32
C ILE A 256 20.68 -27.64 -50.97
N LEU A 257 21.33 -27.79 -52.12
CA LEU A 257 21.47 -29.09 -52.77
C LEU A 257 22.51 -29.95 -52.03
N PRO A 258 22.52 -31.31 -52.20
CA PRO A 258 23.47 -32.18 -51.56
C PRO A 258 24.94 -31.94 -51.87
N ASP A 259 25.23 -31.24 -52.97
CA ASP A 259 26.57 -30.80 -53.34
C ASP A 259 27.01 -29.47 -52.64
N GLY A 260 26.12 -28.92 -51.78
CA GLY A 260 26.35 -27.68 -51.07
C GLY A 260 25.93 -26.43 -51.82
N THR A 261 25.39 -26.52 -53.03
CA THR A 261 24.93 -25.38 -53.83
C THR A 261 23.67 -24.75 -53.23
N VAL A 262 23.73 -23.48 -52.83
CA VAL A 262 22.59 -22.71 -52.38
C VAL A 262 21.84 -22.15 -53.58
N TYR A 263 20.55 -22.49 -53.75
CA TYR A 263 19.80 -22.11 -54.93
C TYR A 263 18.52 -21.30 -54.64
N GLY A 264 18.27 -20.96 -53.40
CA GLY A 264 17.12 -20.16 -53.03
C GLY A 264 16.89 -20.11 -51.53
N VAL A 265 15.74 -19.57 -51.17
CA VAL A 265 15.23 -19.47 -49.80
C VAL A 265 13.75 -19.85 -49.80
N VAL A 266 13.35 -20.67 -48.86
CA VAL A 266 11.96 -20.95 -48.50
C VAL A 266 11.65 -20.35 -47.14
N GLY A 267 10.44 -19.87 -46.92
CA GLY A 267 10.05 -19.33 -45.64
C GLY A 267 8.56 -19.16 -45.47
N VAL A 268 8.19 -18.87 -44.26
CA VAL A 268 6.81 -18.59 -43.84
C VAL A 268 6.69 -17.20 -43.23
N GLU A 269 5.49 -16.67 -43.31
CA GLU A 269 5.14 -15.35 -42.81
C GLU A 269 4.10 -15.45 -41.71
N LEU A 270 4.24 -14.58 -40.70
CA LEU A 270 3.20 -14.27 -39.74
C LEU A 270 2.91 -12.76 -39.80
N LEU A 271 1.70 -12.39 -40.21
CA LEU A 271 1.24 -10.99 -40.15
C LEU A 271 1.22 -10.49 -38.72
N THR A 272 1.63 -9.24 -38.52
CA THR A 272 1.60 -8.66 -37.15
C THR A 272 0.19 -8.61 -36.58
N ASP A 273 -0.81 -8.33 -37.42
CA ASP A 273 -2.22 -8.30 -37.01
C ASP A 273 -2.70 -9.69 -36.55
N TYR A 274 -2.28 -10.75 -37.25
CA TYR A 274 -2.57 -12.13 -36.83
C TYR A 274 -1.91 -12.45 -35.49
N LEU A 275 -0.63 -12.10 -35.32
CA LEU A 275 0.08 -12.27 -34.05
C LEU A 275 -0.57 -11.47 -32.91
N GLN A 276 -1.10 -10.28 -33.19
CA GLN A 276 -1.84 -9.50 -32.19
C GLN A 276 -3.07 -10.25 -31.66
N THR A 277 -3.77 -11.00 -32.55
CA THR A 277 -4.90 -11.84 -32.09
C THR A 277 -4.46 -12.94 -31.14
N LYS A 278 -3.23 -13.42 -31.26
CA LYS A 278 -2.61 -14.42 -30.38
C LYS A 278 -2.00 -13.84 -29.10
N LEU A 279 -1.99 -12.51 -29.00
CA LEU A 279 -1.48 -11.73 -27.86
C LEU A 279 -2.61 -10.85 -27.28
N PRO A 280 -3.69 -11.43 -26.74
CA PRO A 280 -4.80 -10.65 -26.21
C PRO A 280 -4.37 -9.88 -24.95
N PHE A 281 -4.10 -8.60 -25.09
CA PHE A 281 -3.69 -7.72 -23.98
C PHE A 281 -4.74 -7.62 -22.88
N THR A 282 -6.00 -7.93 -23.17
CA THR A 282 -7.09 -8.01 -22.18
C THR A 282 -6.88 -9.09 -21.12
N GLU A 283 -5.99 -10.07 -21.35
CA GLU A 283 -5.57 -11.02 -20.31
C GLU A 283 -4.72 -10.36 -19.22
N LEU A 284 -4.00 -9.29 -19.55
CA LEU A 284 -3.21 -8.54 -18.61
C LEU A 284 -4.11 -7.67 -17.76
N ASP A 285 -5.03 -6.95 -18.39
CA ASP A 285 -6.02 -6.11 -17.73
C ASP A 285 -7.23 -5.84 -18.64
N GLU A 286 -8.43 -5.86 -18.08
CA GLU A 286 -9.68 -5.61 -18.81
C GLU A 286 -9.78 -4.15 -19.31
N ASP A 287 -9.17 -3.22 -18.60
CA ASP A 287 -9.19 -1.77 -18.89
C ASP A 287 -8.11 -1.31 -19.92
N LYS A 288 -7.46 -2.25 -20.61
CA LYS A 288 -6.42 -1.99 -21.61
C LYS A 288 -5.14 -1.31 -21.10
N ALA A 289 -4.89 -1.37 -19.80
CA ALA A 289 -3.68 -0.81 -19.20
C ALA A 289 -2.44 -1.71 -19.33
N GLY A 290 -2.59 -2.88 -19.96
CA GLY A 290 -1.52 -3.83 -20.23
C GLY A 290 -1.20 -3.89 -21.72
N THR A 291 0.06 -4.19 -22.06
CA THR A 291 0.52 -4.35 -23.43
C THR A 291 1.50 -5.49 -23.53
N TYR A 292 1.37 -6.29 -24.61
CA TYR A 292 2.37 -7.29 -25.00
C TYR A 292 3.26 -6.76 -26.11
N PHE A 293 4.54 -7.07 -26.02
CA PHE A 293 5.53 -6.82 -27.07
C PHE A 293 6.31 -8.10 -27.37
N ILE A 294 6.51 -8.42 -28.64
CA ILE A 294 7.61 -9.29 -29.05
C ILE A 294 8.80 -8.39 -29.30
N VAL A 295 9.89 -8.63 -28.61
CA VAL A 295 11.11 -7.81 -28.66
C VAL A 295 12.33 -8.67 -28.93
N THR A 296 13.31 -8.08 -29.58
CA THR A 296 14.58 -8.71 -29.90
C THR A 296 15.74 -7.89 -29.34
N THR A 297 16.85 -8.58 -29.05
CA THR A 297 18.10 -7.96 -28.63
C THR A 297 19.28 -8.77 -29.15
N THR A 298 20.49 -8.19 -29.15
CA THR A 298 21.75 -8.89 -29.40
C THR A 298 22.59 -8.91 -28.14
N ASP A 299 23.54 -9.83 -28.03
CA ASP A 299 24.40 -9.96 -26.84
C ASP A 299 25.18 -8.68 -26.50
N ASP A 300 25.47 -7.84 -27.49
CA ASP A 300 26.18 -6.56 -27.33
C ASP A 300 25.28 -5.41 -26.84
N ALA A 301 23.99 -5.67 -26.66
CA ALA A 301 23.00 -4.65 -26.30
C ALA A 301 22.96 -4.30 -24.81
N LEU A 302 23.72 -5.00 -23.96
CA LEU A 302 23.83 -4.68 -22.53
C LEU A 302 24.97 -3.69 -22.31
N THR A 303 24.66 -2.40 -22.31
CA THR A 303 25.63 -1.34 -22.03
C THR A 303 25.26 -0.68 -20.71
N ASP A 304 26.20 -0.57 -19.78
CA ASP A 304 26.03 0.07 -18.46
C ASP A 304 24.81 -0.41 -17.64
N GLY A 305 24.44 -1.69 -17.79
CA GLY A 305 23.26 -2.26 -17.13
C GLY A 305 21.93 -1.94 -17.80
N VAL A 306 21.94 -1.33 -18.97
CA VAL A 306 20.76 -1.06 -19.81
C VAL A 306 20.70 -2.09 -20.94
N LEU A 307 19.63 -2.87 -20.97
CA LEU A 307 19.33 -3.77 -22.07
C LEU A 307 18.53 -3.00 -23.15
N THR A 308 19.07 -2.91 -24.36
CA THR A 308 18.38 -2.30 -25.49
C THR A 308 17.54 -3.35 -26.20
N LEU A 309 16.23 -3.18 -26.18
CA LEU A 309 15.27 -4.04 -26.86
C LEU A 309 14.76 -3.36 -28.13
N ARG A 310 14.61 -4.13 -29.20
CA ARG A 310 13.95 -3.70 -30.43
C ARG A 310 12.55 -4.29 -30.49
N LYS A 311 11.56 -3.46 -30.68
CA LYS A 311 10.18 -3.89 -30.82
C LYS A 311 9.95 -4.50 -32.21
N THR A 312 9.37 -5.70 -32.22
CA THR A 312 9.01 -6.40 -33.46
C THR A 312 7.49 -6.41 -33.67
N VAL A 313 6.74 -6.74 -32.62
CA VAL A 313 5.26 -6.80 -32.63
C VAL A 313 4.72 -6.17 -31.35
N THR A 314 3.60 -5.45 -31.44
CA THR A 314 2.89 -4.87 -30.30
C THR A 314 1.43 -5.30 -30.31
N SER A 315 0.89 -5.66 -29.17
CA SER A 315 -0.54 -5.87 -28.97
C SER A 315 -1.03 -5.07 -27.76
N GLY A 316 -1.99 -4.20 -27.98
CA GLY A 316 -2.47 -3.21 -27.02
C GLY A 316 -2.06 -1.79 -27.42
N GLU A 317 -1.93 -0.89 -26.44
CA GLU A 317 -1.49 0.49 -26.67
C GLU A 317 -0.03 0.52 -27.12
N ASP A 318 0.28 1.26 -28.17
CA ASP A 318 1.66 1.42 -28.63
C ASP A 318 2.41 2.42 -27.75
N LEU A 319 3.02 1.90 -26.70
CA LEU A 319 3.77 2.68 -25.70
C LEU A 319 5.14 3.13 -26.21
N VAL A 320 5.60 2.59 -27.34
CA VAL A 320 6.94 2.84 -27.88
C VAL A 320 6.85 3.03 -29.39
N THR A 321 7.39 4.14 -29.90
CA THR A 321 7.48 4.36 -31.33
C THR A 321 8.34 3.28 -32.01
N ALA A 322 7.94 2.87 -33.21
CA ALA A 322 8.52 1.71 -33.93
C ALA A 322 10.06 1.73 -34.07
N ASP A 323 10.67 2.91 -34.09
CA ASP A 323 12.10 3.09 -34.33
C ASP A 323 12.93 3.42 -33.07
N ALA A 324 12.28 3.61 -31.91
CA ALA A 324 12.99 3.92 -30.69
C ALA A 324 13.43 2.61 -29.97
N PRO A 325 14.71 2.44 -29.67
CA PRO A 325 15.14 1.33 -28.82
C PRO A 325 14.54 1.48 -27.44
N LEU A 326 13.88 0.44 -26.96
CA LEU A 326 13.39 0.37 -25.59
C LEU A 326 14.56 0.11 -24.64
N GLY A 327 15.01 1.13 -23.93
CA GLY A 327 16.01 0.99 -22.89
C GLY A 327 15.39 0.43 -21.60
N VAL A 328 15.76 -0.77 -21.20
CA VAL A 328 15.36 -1.33 -19.90
C VAL A 328 16.52 -1.15 -18.93
N LEU A 329 16.36 -0.19 -18.00
CA LEU A 329 17.32 0.07 -16.94
C LEU A 329 17.30 -1.08 -15.91
N ASN A 330 18.51 -1.55 -15.52
CA ASN A 330 18.69 -2.56 -14.48
C ASN A 330 18.02 -3.91 -14.75
N CYS A 331 18.19 -4.44 -15.93
CA CYS A 331 17.94 -5.87 -16.20
C CYS A 331 18.93 -6.75 -15.41
N ARG A 332 18.97 -6.59 -14.08
CA ARG A 332 19.52 -7.63 -13.21
C ARG A 332 18.52 -8.76 -13.23
N SER A 333 18.86 -9.78 -13.97
CA SER A 333 18.30 -11.12 -13.86
C SER A 333 18.48 -11.64 -12.43
N ASN A 334 17.75 -11.10 -11.49
CA ASN A 334 17.44 -11.78 -10.26
C ASN A 334 16.25 -12.68 -10.56
N GLY A 335 16.53 -13.81 -11.10
CA GLY A 335 15.78 -15.08 -11.20
C GLY A 335 14.25 -15.13 -11.15
N ASN A 336 13.55 -14.16 -10.70
CA ASN A 336 12.11 -14.05 -10.61
C ASN A 336 11.70 -12.58 -10.75
N GLY A 337 11.14 -12.21 -11.87
CA GLY A 337 10.34 -11.02 -11.91
C GLY A 337 10.76 -9.96 -12.90
N GLY A 338 9.83 -9.10 -13.20
CA GLY A 338 9.96 -7.97 -14.07
C GLY A 338 10.70 -6.79 -13.41
N ASN A 339 10.93 -5.78 -14.23
CA ASN A 339 11.58 -4.54 -13.83
C ASN A 339 10.63 -3.35 -13.99
N TRP A 340 10.86 -2.30 -13.19
CA TRP A 340 10.18 -1.03 -13.39
C TRP A 340 10.83 -0.27 -14.53
N VAL A 341 10.03 0.18 -15.48
CA VAL A 341 10.46 1.00 -16.62
C VAL A 341 9.61 2.26 -16.71
N GLU A 342 10.20 3.34 -17.16
CA GLU A 342 9.50 4.60 -17.45
C GLU A 342 9.28 4.73 -18.95
N LEU A 343 8.02 4.85 -19.34
CA LEU A 343 7.59 5.02 -20.74
C LEU A 343 6.57 6.17 -20.79
N ASN A 344 6.77 7.15 -21.64
CA ASN A 344 5.86 8.28 -21.83
C ASN A 344 5.45 8.96 -20.49
N ASP A 345 6.44 9.24 -19.62
CA ASP A 345 6.27 9.85 -18.29
C ASP A 345 5.42 9.03 -17.29
N LYS A 346 5.13 7.78 -17.62
CA LYS A 346 4.45 6.84 -16.74
C LYS A 346 5.35 5.68 -16.37
N ARG A 347 5.10 5.12 -15.19
CA ARG A 347 5.86 4.00 -14.67
C ARG A 347 5.12 2.70 -14.91
N TYR A 348 5.79 1.75 -15.57
CA TYR A 348 5.29 0.42 -15.91
C TYR A 348 6.12 -0.66 -15.23
N TYR A 349 5.47 -1.75 -14.88
CA TYR A 349 6.16 -2.99 -14.52
C TYR A 349 6.23 -3.86 -15.76
N MET A 350 7.45 -4.23 -16.19
CA MET A 350 7.70 -5.03 -17.38
C MET A 350 8.28 -6.39 -16.98
N VAL A 351 7.69 -7.44 -17.50
CA VAL A 351 8.15 -8.82 -17.38
C VAL A 351 8.69 -9.24 -18.74
N LEU A 352 9.87 -9.84 -18.76
CA LEU A 352 10.53 -10.36 -19.96
C LEU A 352 10.66 -11.87 -19.84
N GLU A 353 10.01 -12.63 -20.72
CA GLU A 353 10.13 -14.09 -20.79
C GLU A 353 10.83 -14.48 -22.09
N PRO A 354 11.91 -15.28 -22.03
CA PRO A 354 12.68 -15.65 -23.22
C PRO A 354 11.88 -16.57 -24.15
N LEU A 355 12.00 -16.33 -25.46
CA LEU A 355 11.51 -17.17 -26.53
C LEU A 355 12.70 -17.89 -27.18
N GLN A 356 12.73 -19.19 -27.13
CA GLN A 356 13.78 -19.98 -27.76
C GLN A 356 13.43 -20.27 -29.21
N VAL A 357 13.94 -19.45 -30.12
CA VAL A 357 13.67 -19.50 -31.56
C VAL A 357 14.84 -20.04 -32.37
N TYR A 358 16.03 -20.24 -31.77
CA TYR A 358 17.20 -20.76 -32.47
C TYR A 358 17.87 -21.91 -31.73
N ASN A 359 18.45 -22.83 -32.47
CA ASN A 359 19.34 -23.82 -31.92
C ASN A 359 20.66 -23.15 -31.46
N ARG A 360 21.32 -23.69 -30.41
CA ARG A 360 22.59 -23.14 -29.87
C ARG A 360 23.71 -23.01 -30.90
N ASN A 361 23.67 -23.81 -31.96
CA ASN A 361 24.68 -23.83 -33.02
C ASN A 361 24.28 -23.00 -34.26
N ALA A 362 23.14 -22.32 -34.21
CA ALA A 362 22.71 -21.49 -35.32
C ALA A 362 23.60 -20.24 -35.44
N PRO A 363 23.92 -19.77 -36.66
CA PRO A 363 24.71 -18.55 -36.89
C PRO A 363 24.09 -17.30 -36.24
N PHE A 364 22.79 -17.33 -35.97
CA PHE A 364 21.99 -16.24 -35.41
C PHE A 364 21.71 -16.40 -33.91
N ALA A 365 22.35 -17.32 -33.20
CA ALA A 365 22.12 -17.59 -31.76
C ALA A 365 22.41 -16.38 -30.84
N ALA A 366 23.15 -15.38 -31.32
CA ALA A 366 23.34 -14.12 -30.61
C ALA A 366 22.07 -13.24 -30.57
N GLU A 367 21.12 -13.47 -31.47
CA GLU A 367 19.82 -12.79 -31.49
C GLU A 367 18.89 -13.45 -30.45
N LYS A 368 18.55 -12.71 -29.41
CA LYS A 368 17.66 -13.20 -28.35
C LYS A 368 16.28 -12.59 -28.52
N TRP A 369 15.27 -13.43 -28.35
CA TRP A 369 13.89 -13.07 -28.47
C TRP A 369 13.21 -13.16 -27.11
N PHE A 370 12.32 -12.22 -26.81
CA PHE A 370 11.53 -12.19 -25.59
C PHE A 370 10.09 -11.80 -25.89
N LEU A 371 9.17 -12.37 -25.12
CA LEU A 371 7.86 -11.79 -24.92
C LEU A 371 7.93 -10.86 -23.70
N ALA A 372 7.64 -9.60 -23.91
CA ALA A 372 7.47 -8.61 -22.86
C ALA A 372 5.99 -8.39 -22.57
N GLY A 373 5.60 -8.43 -21.31
CA GLY A 373 4.29 -7.98 -20.86
C GLY A 373 4.46 -6.79 -19.92
N THR A 374 3.72 -5.72 -20.14
CA THR A 374 3.80 -4.50 -19.33
C THR A 374 2.46 -4.13 -18.75
N MET A 375 2.47 -3.55 -17.54
CA MET A 375 1.29 -2.98 -16.91
C MET A 375 1.65 -1.68 -16.18
N GLU A 376 0.80 -0.67 -16.27
CA GLU A 376 0.98 0.60 -15.57
C GLU A 376 0.94 0.39 -14.06
N GLN A 377 1.84 1.07 -13.30
CA GLN A 377 1.94 0.93 -11.85
C GLN A 377 0.63 1.22 -11.15
N SER A 378 -0.09 2.25 -11.56
CA SER A 378 -1.37 2.66 -10.98
C SER A 378 -2.43 1.57 -11.05
N VAL A 379 -2.43 0.79 -12.13
CA VAL A 379 -3.36 -0.33 -12.35
C VAL A 379 -2.89 -1.60 -11.65
N LEU A 380 -1.62 -1.97 -11.83
CA LEU A 380 -1.05 -3.16 -11.20
C LEU A 380 -1.21 -3.14 -9.68
N LEU A 381 -0.99 -1.99 -9.05
CA LEU A 381 -1.06 -1.81 -7.60
C LEU A 381 -2.39 -1.19 -7.12
N ALA A 382 -3.41 -1.10 -7.99
CA ALA A 382 -4.70 -0.49 -7.67
C ALA A 382 -5.38 -1.14 -6.47
N PHE A 383 -5.34 -2.48 -6.39
CA PHE A 383 -5.96 -3.22 -5.30
C PHE A 383 -5.25 -2.95 -3.97
N SER A 384 -3.92 -3.03 -3.92
CA SER A 384 -3.15 -2.77 -2.69
C SER A 384 -3.27 -1.31 -2.23
N SER A 385 -3.30 -0.36 -3.18
CA SER A 385 -3.51 1.06 -2.87
C SER A 385 -4.90 1.33 -2.30
N ARG A 386 -5.94 0.70 -2.83
CA ARG A 386 -7.32 0.77 -2.31
C ARG A 386 -7.42 0.17 -0.91
N VAL A 387 -6.80 -0.99 -0.68
CA VAL A 387 -6.75 -1.61 0.65
C VAL A 387 -6.06 -0.68 1.64
N ARG A 388 -4.93 -0.06 1.26
CA ARG A 388 -4.22 0.91 2.10
C ARG A 388 -5.07 2.14 2.41
N GLU A 389 -5.78 2.68 1.45
CA GLU A 389 -6.67 3.82 1.63
C GLU A 389 -7.82 3.49 2.58
N VAL A 390 -8.47 2.33 2.41
CA VAL A 390 -9.53 1.86 3.31
C VAL A 390 -9.00 1.66 4.73
N LEU A 391 -7.82 1.08 4.89
CA LEU A 391 -7.19 0.93 6.21
C LEU A 391 -6.93 2.28 6.87
N LEU A 392 -6.33 3.23 6.16
CA LEU A 392 -6.03 4.55 6.70
C LEU A 392 -7.29 5.33 7.06
N THR A 393 -8.32 5.29 6.21
CA THR A 393 -9.60 5.95 6.48
C THR A 393 -10.32 5.32 7.66
N THR A 394 -10.31 4.00 7.79
CA THR A 394 -10.87 3.28 8.95
C THR A 394 -10.16 3.66 10.24
N ILE A 395 -8.83 3.70 10.24
CA ILE A 395 -8.03 4.15 11.40
C ILE A 395 -8.38 5.58 11.77
N ALA A 396 -8.47 6.49 10.80
CA ALA A 396 -8.82 7.90 11.04
C ALA A 396 -10.22 8.06 11.65
N ILE A 397 -11.22 7.36 11.10
CA ILE A 397 -12.60 7.38 11.62
C ILE A 397 -12.64 6.81 13.05
N THR A 398 -11.97 5.68 13.28
CA THR A 398 -11.89 5.06 14.62
C THR A 398 -11.26 6.01 15.63
N LEU A 399 -10.17 6.69 15.26
CA LEU A 399 -9.52 7.67 16.12
C LEU A 399 -10.47 8.82 16.50
N VAL A 400 -11.19 9.39 15.54
CA VAL A 400 -12.15 10.48 15.79
C VAL A 400 -13.27 10.01 16.71
N LEU A 401 -13.89 8.86 16.42
CA LEU A 401 -14.95 8.30 17.24
C LEU A 401 -14.49 7.99 18.67
N SER A 402 -13.28 7.50 18.81
CA SER A 402 -12.69 7.19 20.11
C SER A 402 -12.40 8.44 20.94
N VAL A 403 -11.87 9.49 20.33
CA VAL A 403 -11.68 10.78 21.03
C VAL A 403 -13.02 11.36 21.48
N LEU A 404 -14.03 11.37 20.60
CA LEU A 404 -15.37 11.82 20.94
C LEU A 404 -16.00 10.97 22.05
N GLY A 405 -15.89 9.65 21.97
CA GLY A 405 -16.35 8.72 23.01
C GLY A 405 -15.66 8.99 24.36
N SER A 406 -14.35 9.15 24.35
CA SER A 406 -13.56 9.47 25.55
C SER A 406 -14.00 10.80 26.19
N LEU A 407 -14.22 11.83 25.39
CA LEU A 407 -14.74 13.13 25.85
C LEU A 407 -16.14 13.00 26.48
N LEU A 408 -17.04 12.27 25.82
CA LEU A 408 -18.41 12.06 26.30
C LEU A 408 -18.42 11.27 27.61
N VAL A 409 -17.67 10.16 27.70
CA VAL A 409 -17.59 9.34 28.90
C VAL A 409 -16.96 10.13 30.05
N SER A 410 -15.84 10.83 29.78
CA SER A 410 -15.17 11.65 30.79
C SER A 410 -16.07 12.77 31.32
N ALA A 411 -16.82 13.43 30.42
CA ALA A 411 -17.78 14.45 30.80
C ALA A 411 -18.96 13.86 31.62
N ARG A 412 -19.46 12.67 31.22
CA ARG A 412 -20.57 12.02 31.90
C ARG A 412 -20.18 11.53 33.30
N LEU A 413 -18.96 11.08 33.49
CA LEU A 413 -18.46 10.62 34.81
C LEU A 413 -17.99 11.77 35.70
N ALA A 414 -17.36 12.79 35.15
CA ALA A 414 -16.84 13.91 35.94
C ALA A 414 -17.92 14.91 36.39
N ARG A 415 -18.97 15.15 35.59
CA ARG A 415 -20.05 16.12 35.91
C ARG A 415 -20.71 15.85 37.25
N PRO A 416 -21.18 14.64 37.58
CA PRO A 416 -21.80 14.35 38.86
C PRO A 416 -20.86 14.59 40.05
N ILE A 417 -19.61 14.18 39.96
CA ILE A 417 -18.61 14.37 41.02
C ILE A 417 -18.34 15.85 41.26
N ASN A 418 -18.13 16.63 40.19
CA ASN A 418 -17.92 18.08 40.29
C ASN A 418 -19.15 18.81 40.85
N ARG A 419 -20.37 18.32 40.55
CA ARG A 419 -21.60 18.88 41.09
C ARG A 419 -21.68 18.65 42.62
N LEU A 420 -21.46 17.43 43.08
CA LEU A 420 -21.40 17.11 44.50
C LEU A 420 -20.35 17.92 45.22
N TYR A 421 -19.16 18.03 44.67
CA TYR A 421 -18.09 18.85 45.23
C TYR A 421 -18.53 20.32 45.43
N ARG A 422 -19.19 20.94 44.44
CA ARG A 422 -19.73 22.30 44.56
C ARG A 422 -20.84 22.37 45.61
N GLU A 423 -21.77 21.44 45.63
CA GLU A 423 -22.86 21.41 46.61
C GLU A 423 -22.33 21.31 48.05
N VAL A 424 -21.24 20.57 48.30
CA VAL A 424 -20.60 20.49 49.61
C VAL A 424 -19.89 21.81 49.97
N ILE A 425 -19.16 22.43 49.07
CA ILE A 425 -18.48 23.72 49.30
C ILE A 425 -19.52 24.82 49.54
N ASP A 426 -20.54 24.93 48.73
CA ASP A 426 -21.59 25.94 48.89
C ASP A 426 -22.32 25.80 50.24
N ALA A 427 -22.52 24.57 50.71
CA ALA A 427 -23.09 24.32 52.03
C ALA A 427 -22.18 24.72 53.17
N GLN A 428 -20.87 24.50 53.03
CA GLN A 428 -19.86 24.91 53.99
C GLN A 428 -19.76 26.43 54.11
N GLU A 429 -19.72 27.16 53.00
CA GLU A 429 -19.68 28.64 52.98
C GLU A 429 -20.93 29.25 53.63
N LYS A 430 -22.12 28.67 53.38
CA LYS A 430 -23.42 29.15 53.88
C LYS A 430 -23.71 28.67 55.31
N LYS A 431 -22.83 27.88 55.93
CA LYS A 431 -23.04 27.23 57.21
C LYS A 431 -24.40 26.50 57.27
N THR A 432 -24.81 25.86 56.14
CA THR A 432 -26.06 25.14 56.00
C THR A 432 -25.77 23.64 55.75
N PHE A 433 -26.80 22.80 55.90
CA PHE A 433 -26.65 21.39 55.54
C PHE A 433 -26.58 21.20 54.03
N PRO A 434 -25.62 20.43 53.56
CA PRO A 434 -25.55 20.12 52.14
C PRO A 434 -26.77 19.27 51.73
N ARG A 435 -27.58 19.77 50.83
CA ARG A 435 -28.60 18.98 50.13
C ARG A 435 -27.95 18.40 48.90
N LEU A 436 -27.41 17.17 49.02
CA LEU A 436 -26.73 16.49 47.94
C LEU A 436 -27.75 15.91 46.96
N SER A 437 -27.60 16.22 45.70
CA SER A 437 -28.49 15.74 44.63
C SER A 437 -28.08 14.33 44.18
N ARG A 438 -29.07 13.46 43.83
CA ARG A 438 -28.80 12.13 43.27
C ARG A 438 -28.18 12.24 41.87
N THR A 439 -27.17 11.41 41.64
CA THR A 439 -26.36 11.48 40.43
C THR A 439 -26.59 10.34 39.44
N ALA A 440 -27.40 9.35 39.80
CA ALA A 440 -27.62 8.12 39.05
C ALA A 440 -26.36 7.20 38.96
N ILE A 441 -25.29 7.52 39.69
CA ILE A 441 -24.13 6.62 39.88
C ILE A 441 -24.18 6.10 41.30
N ARG A 442 -24.43 4.81 41.44
CA ARG A 442 -24.71 4.17 42.74
C ARG A 442 -23.63 4.43 43.81
N GLU A 443 -22.36 4.37 43.44
CA GLU A 443 -21.24 4.58 44.35
C GLU A 443 -21.15 6.05 44.80
N VAL A 444 -21.42 6.96 43.89
CA VAL A 444 -21.44 8.41 44.15
C VAL A 444 -22.64 8.79 45.02
N ASP A 445 -23.81 8.22 44.75
CA ASP A 445 -25.01 8.45 45.56
C ASP A 445 -24.87 7.88 46.98
N ARG A 446 -24.24 6.69 47.10
CA ARG A 446 -23.95 6.11 48.42
C ARG A 446 -22.95 6.96 49.22
N PHE A 447 -21.93 7.52 48.55
CA PHE A 447 -20.97 8.44 49.20
C PHE A 447 -21.67 9.73 49.66
N ALA A 448 -22.56 10.28 48.86
CA ALA A 448 -23.37 11.44 49.20
C ALA A 448 -24.29 11.18 50.40
N GLU A 449 -24.95 10.00 50.44
CA GLU A 449 -25.77 9.58 51.56
C GLU A 449 -24.95 9.45 52.84
N THR A 450 -23.74 8.84 52.76
CA THR A 450 -22.84 8.70 53.91
C THR A 450 -22.41 10.05 54.48
N ILE A 451 -22.04 11.01 53.63
CA ILE A 451 -21.69 12.39 54.08
C ILE A 451 -22.89 13.05 54.75
N THR A 452 -24.07 12.90 54.21
CA THR A 452 -25.30 13.50 54.77
C THR A 452 -25.62 12.89 56.11
N GLN A 453 -25.46 11.57 56.29
CA GLN A 453 -25.68 10.88 57.54
C GLN A 453 -24.67 11.28 58.62
N LEU A 454 -23.37 11.31 58.30
CA LEU A 454 -22.33 11.76 59.23
C LEU A 454 -22.57 13.19 59.74
N ASN A 455 -22.93 14.12 58.83
CA ASN A 455 -23.27 15.47 59.25
C ASN A 455 -24.50 15.53 60.14
N LYS A 456 -25.53 14.71 59.85
CA LYS A 456 -26.74 14.63 60.70
C LYS A 456 -26.42 14.07 62.09
N GLU A 457 -25.56 13.05 62.19
CA GLU A 457 -25.12 12.48 63.44
C GLU A 457 -24.32 13.48 64.28
N LEU A 458 -23.39 14.23 63.68
CA LEU A 458 -22.61 15.26 64.35
C LEU A 458 -23.52 16.34 64.97
N VAL A 459 -24.49 16.85 64.21
CA VAL A 459 -25.43 17.85 64.72
C VAL A 459 -26.34 17.31 65.77
N THR A 460 -26.84 16.08 65.59
CA THR A 460 -27.70 15.44 66.58
C THR A 460 -26.97 15.24 67.90
N ASN A 461 -25.70 14.82 67.88
CA ASN A 461 -24.88 14.65 69.07
C ASN A 461 -24.54 15.99 69.75
N SER A 462 -24.21 17.02 68.95
CA SER A 462 -24.01 18.38 69.49
C SER A 462 -25.28 18.93 70.12
N THR A 463 -26.46 18.73 69.53
CA THR A 463 -27.76 19.18 70.08
C THR A 463 -28.11 18.42 71.34
N LYS A 464 -27.86 17.11 71.41
CA LYS A 464 -28.07 16.29 72.62
C LYS A 464 -27.16 16.75 73.74
N PHE A 465 -25.89 17.04 73.44
CA PHE A 465 -24.92 17.54 74.42
C PHE A 465 -25.38 18.89 75.02
N LEU A 466 -25.80 19.83 74.17
CA LEU A 466 -26.32 21.14 74.62
C LEU A 466 -27.59 20.97 75.49
N ARG A 467 -28.52 20.05 75.14
CA ARG A 467 -29.69 19.78 75.94
C ARG A 467 -29.37 19.16 77.32
N ILE A 468 -28.37 18.29 77.37
CA ILE A 468 -27.95 17.71 78.65
C ILE A 468 -27.34 18.79 79.58
N MET A 469 -26.57 19.70 79.00
CA MET A 469 -26.00 20.85 79.73
C MET A 469 -27.11 21.79 80.24
N ASP A 470 -28.11 22.05 79.44
CA ASP A 470 -29.28 22.90 79.81
C ASP A 470 -30.14 22.27 80.90
N MET A 471 -30.31 20.92 80.91
CA MET A 471 -31.05 20.19 81.92
C MET A 471 -30.25 20.09 83.24
N ALA A 472 -28.95 20.18 83.24
CA ALA A 472 -28.12 20.09 84.43
C ALA A 472 -28.15 21.38 85.26
N SER A 473 -28.82 22.46 84.83
CA SER A 473 -28.94 23.78 85.50
C SER A 473 -27.58 24.40 85.88
N VAL A 474 -26.50 24.05 85.20
CA VAL A 474 -25.17 24.53 85.51
C VAL A 474 -24.91 25.70 84.55
N GLU A 475 -24.75 26.87 85.10
CA GLU A 475 -24.34 28.04 84.31
C GLU A 475 -22.86 27.93 83.92
N ILE A 476 -22.62 27.42 82.70
CA ILE A 476 -21.29 27.19 82.15
C ILE A 476 -21.08 28.07 80.90
N GLY A 477 -19.90 28.71 80.85
CA GLY A 477 -19.42 29.39 79.66
C GLY A 477 -18.10 28.79 79.19
N GLY A 478 -17.91 28.65 77.87
CA GLY A 478 -16.70 28.05 77.30
C GLY A 478 -16.04 28.97 76.30
N TYR A 479 -14.72 28.81 76.13
CA TYR A 479 -13.97 29.45 75.03
C TYR A 479 -12.97 28.47 74.41
N GLU A 480 -12.69 28.71 73.12
CA GLU A 480 -11.63 28.04 72.36
C GLU A 480 -10.77 29.12 71.69
N LEU A 481 -9.46 29.09 72.00
CA LEU A 481 -8.46 29.95 71.35
C LEU A 481 -7.65 29.09 70.41
N ARG A 482 -7.70 29.35 69.14
CA ARG A 482 -6.90 28.64 68.15
C ARG A 482 -5.72 29.54 67.75
N THR A 483 -4.51 29.08 68.04
CA THR A 483 -3.26 29.80 67.72
C THR A 483 -2.86 29.62 66.25
N ASP A 484 -3.32 28.57 65.59
CA ASP A 484 -3.07 28.29 64.17
C ASP A 484 -3.89 29.20 63.23
N THR A 485 -5.13 29.50 63.57
CA THR A 485 -6.05 30.33 62.78
C THR A 485 -6.21 31.74 63.31
N GLY A 486 -5.70 32.03 64.49
CA GLY A 486 -5.90 33.31 65.17
C GLY A 486 -7.35 33.58 65.56
N SER A 487 -8.20 32.54 65.61
CA SER A 487 -9.62 32.65 65.88
C SER A 487 -9.96 32.38 67.35
N VAL A 488 -10.96 33.10 67.84
CA VAL A 488 -11.51 32.94 69.19
C VAL A 488 -12.97 32.55 69.06
N PHE A 489 -13.34 31.45 69.67
CA PHE A 489 -14.73 31.08 69.85
C PHE A 489 -15.09 31.25 71.33
N VAL A 490 -16.24 31.86 71.61
CA VAL A 490 -16.72 32.07 72.98
C VAL A 490 -18.23 31.73 72.99
N THR A 491 -18.67 30.98 73.98
CA THR A 491 -20.11 30.70 74.18
C THR A 491 -20.84 31.97 74.73
N ASP A 492 -22.13 32.06 74.42
CA ASP A 492 -22.93 33.22 74.81
C ASP A 492 -22.93 33.56 76.28
N ASN A 493 -22.80 32.58 77.17
CA ASN A 493 -22.82 32.77 78.62
C ASN A 493 -21.45 33.10 79.23
N PHE A 494 -20.35 32.96 78.51
CA PHE A 494 -19.01 33.07 79.08
C PHE A 494 -18.71 34.47 79.67
N PHE A 495 -18.97 35.50 78.91
CA PHE A 495 -18.73 36.86 79.39
C PHE A 495 -19.78 37.33 80.42
N SER A 496 -21.00 36.84 80.35
CA SER A 496 -22.04 37.10 81.36
C SER A 496 -21.64 36.56 82.71
N LEU A 497 -21.12 35.32 82.75
CA LEU A 497 -20.60 34.72 83.98
C LEU A 497 -19.42 35.52 84.60
N LEU A 498 -18.57 36.08 83.71
CA LEU A 498 -17.42 36.89 84.15
C LEU A 498 -17.76 38.37 84.42
N GLY A 499 -19.04 38.74 84.48
CA GLY A 499 -19.49 40.11 84.77
C GLY A 499 -19.25 41.10 83.64
N LYS A 500 -19.14 40.64 82.41
CA LYS A 500 -18.92 41.43 81.21
C LYS A 500 -19.94 41.16 80.12
N PRO A 501 -21.21 41.25 80.35
CA PRO A 501 -22.25 40.90 79.37
C PRO A 501 -22.19 41.80 78.12
N GLU A 502 -21.61 42.96 78.19
CA GLU A 502 -21.44 43.92 77.08
C GLU A 502 -20.50 43.38 75.99
N MET A 503 -19.68 42.39 76.28
CA MET A 503 -18.75 41.77 75.34
C MET A 503 -19.34 40.56 74.61
N GLN A 504 -20.57 40.24 74.86
CA GLN A 504 -21.26 39.10 74.24
C GLN A 504 -21.53 39.39 72.76
N GLY A 505 -21.09 38.47 71.86
CA GLY A 505 -21.30 38.56 70.43
C GLY A 505 -20.31 39.46 69.66
N GLU A 506 -19.35 40.08 70.31
CA GLU A 506 -18.29 40.82 69.61
C GLU A 506 -17.25 39.87 69.00
N PRO A 507 -16.81 40.06 67.77
CA PRO A 507 -15.69 39.28 67.19
C PRO A 507 -14.40 39.69 67.88
N LEU A 508 -13.79 38.74 68.61
CA LEU A 508 -12.55 38.99 69.36
C LEU A 508 -11.35 38.31 68.67
N SER A 509 -10.24 39.04 68.60
CA SER A 509 -8.94 38.44 68.29
C SER A 509 -8.36 37.77 69.55
N VAL A 510 -7.50 36.75 69.36
CA VAL A 510 -6.82 36.05 70.45
C VAL A 510 -6.17 37.02 71.45
N ARG A 511 -5.45 38.02 70.93
CA ARG A 511 -4.77 39.05 71.74
C ARG A 511 -5.78 39.86 72.58
N ARG A 512 -6.87 40.28 71.95
CA ARG A 512 -7.91 41.08 72.62
C ARG A 512 -8.65 40.24 73.70
N PHE A 513 -8.89 38.99 73.44
CA PHE A 513 -9.51 38.06 74.42
C PHE A 513 -8.59 37.86 75.66
N GLU A 514 -7.28 37.63 75.41
CA GLU A 514 -6.30 37.49 76.51
C GLU A 514 -6.16 38.79 77.33
N GLU A 515 -6.17 39.97 76.70
CA GLU A 515 -6.18 41.24 77.39
C GLU A 515 -7.42 41.42 78.27
N VAL A 516 -8.60 41.03 77.79
CA VAL A 516 -9.85 41.07 78.54
C VAL A 516 -9.81 40.11 79.75
N LEU A 517 -9.40 38.87 79.55
CA LEU A 517 -9.25 37.89 80.61
C LEU A 517 -8.24 38.32 81.66
N LYS A 518 -7.13 38.89 81.24
CA LYS A 518 -6.12 39.46 82.17
C LYS A 518 -6.68 40.63 82.97
N GLY A 519 -7.46 41.48 82.34
CA GLY A 519 -8.11 42.61 83.02
C GLY A 519 -9.19 42.16 84.03
N ILE A 520 -9.85 41.05 83.78
CA ILE A 520 -10.79 40.47 84.74
C ILE A 520 -10.06 39.88 85.93
N ARG A 521 -8.96 39.17 85.73
CA ARG A 521 -8.10 38.59 86.79
C ARG A 521 -7.45 39.72 87.67
N GLU A 522 -7.04 40.80 87.09
CA GLU A 522 -6.42 41.89 87.81
C GLU A 522 -7.42 42.68 88.72
N LYS A 523 -8.71 42.68 88.38
CA LYS A 523 -9.73 43.43 89.11
C LYS A 523 -10.48 42.59 90.15
N ASN A 524 -10.40 41.28 90.07
CA ASN A 524 -11.13 40.40 91.02
C ASN A 524 -10.13 39.50 91.77
N PRO A 525 -10.42 39.19 93.11
CA PRO A 525 -9.60 38.24 93.85
C PRO A 525 -9.62 36.90 93.11
N CYS A 526 -8.39 36.37 92.89
CA CYS A 526 -8.19 35.10 92.19
C CYS A 526 -7.44 34.10 93.10
N ASP A 527 -8.07 33.07 93.53
CA ASP A 527 -7.46 31.99 94.30
C ASP A 527 -7.23 30.78 93.42
N HIS A 528 -6.16 30.01 93.61
CA HIS A 528 -5.87 28.79 92.89
C HIS A 528 -6.27 27.54 93.71
N THR A 529 -6.98 26.65 93.12
CA THR A 529 -7.30 25.36 93.74
C THR A 529 -6.10 24.41 93.75
N ALA A 530 -6.13 23.38 94.55
CA ALA A 530 -5.06 22.37 94.58
C ALA A 530 -4.86 21.65 93.26
N GLU A 531 -5.81 21.70 92.31
CA GLU A 531 -5.79 21.09 90.99
C GLU A 531 -5.30 22.08 89.87
N GLY A 532 -5.00 23.34 90.29
CA GLY A 532 -4.47 24.38 89.35
C GLY A 532 -5.57 25.17 88.66
N ASP A 533 -6.83 24.99 88.99
CA ASP A 533 -7.94 25.78 88.45
C ASP A 533 -7.99 27.15 89.17
N GLU A 534 -8.47 28.14 88.47
CA GLU A 534 -8.55 29.54 88.98
C GLU A 534 -9.98 29.79 89.52
N LEU A 535 -10.11 30.17 90.78
CA LEU A 535 -11.37 30.61 91.38
C LEU A 535 -11.43 32.13 91.45
N LEU A 536 -12.31 32.71 90.67
CA LEU A 536 -12.51 34.16 90.59
C LEU A 536 -13.72 34.56 91.48
N THR A 537 -13.52 35.57 92.33
CA THR A 537 -14.61 36.17 93.11
C THR A 537 -15.10 37.41 92.37
N ILE A 538 -16.24 37.30 91.72
CA ILE A 538 -16.80 38.38 90.90
C ILE A 538 -17.96 39.09 91.57
N GLN A 539 -17.87 40.37 91.80
CA GLN A 539 -18.94 41.15 92.39
C GLN A 539 -19.89 41.61 91.25
N GLN A 540 -21.14 41.13 91.31
CA GLN A 540 -22.18 41.49 90.32
C GLN A 540 -23.31 42.24 91.10
N PRO A 541 -24.23 42.92 90.35
CA PRO A 541 -25.32 43.68 90.99
C PRO A 541 -26.24 42.83 91.91
N ASP A 542 -26.26 41.52 91.62
CA ASP A 542 -27.12 40.53 92.35
C ASP A 542 -26.43 39.85 93.52
N GLY A 543 -25.11 40.14 93.76
CA GLY A 543 -24.34 39.52 94.84
C GLY A 543 -22.91 39.14 94.38
N VAL A 544 -22.20 38.42 95.26
CA VAL A 544 -20.89 37.87 94.99
C VAL A 544 -21.05 36.52 94.35
N ARG A 545 -20.41 36.31 93.17
CA ARG A 545 -20.36 35.00 92.49
C ARG A 545 -18.95 34.42 92.51
N TYR A 546 -18.85 33.11 92.67
CA TYR A 546 -17.59 32.39 92.60
C TYR A 546 -17.54 31.64 91.29
N ILE A 547 -16.64 32.05 90.39
CA ILE A 547 -16.55 31.46 89.11
C ILE A 547 -15.22 30.67 89.01
N MET A 548 -15.35 29.38 88.70
CA MET A 548 -14.19 28.50 88.44
C MET A 548 -13.82 28.50 87.00
N LEU A 549 -12.56 28.90 86.70
CA LEU A 549 -11.99 28.87 85.37
C LEU A 549 -11.06 27.67 85.26
N ARG A 550 -11.39 26.78 84.35
CA ARG A 550 -10.55 25.62 83.95
C ARG A 550 -10.07 25.84 82.50
N SER A 551 -8.81 25.49 82.22
CA SER A 551 -8.35 25.51 80.85
C SER A 551 -7.38 24.38 80.58
N THR A 552 -7.51 23.80 79.36
CA THR A 552 -6.60 22.78 78.87
C THR A 552 -6.07 23.17 77.50
N ILE A 553 -4.93 22.62 77.10
CA ILE A 553 -4.31 22.86 75.77
C ILE A 553 -4.34 21.53 75.01
N GLU A 554 -5.08 21.50 73.90
CA GLU A 554 -5.11 20.37 72.99
C GLU A 554 -4.54 20.80 71.60
N GLY A 555 -3.34 20.33 71.30
CA GLY A 555 -2.66 20.70 70.03
C GLY A 555 -2.43 22.20 69.90
N HIS A 556 -3.11 22.86 68.96
CA HIS A 556 -3.03 24.30 68.73
C HIS A 556 -4.22 25.10 69.29
N ALA A 557 -5.10 24.40 70.01
CA ALA A 557 -6.25 25.03 70.68
C ALA A 557 -6.06 25.07 72.19
N LYS A 558 -6.35 26.23 72.79
CA LYS A 558 -6.56 26.35 74.22
C LYS A 558 -8.04 26.47 74.48
N ILE A 559 -8.59 25.46 75.15
CA ILE A 559 -10.01 25.35 75.51
C ILE A 559 -10.14 25.69 76.99
N GLY A 560 -11.10 26.53 77.29
CA GLY A 560 -11.38 26.85 78.68
C GLY A 560 -12.87 26.91 78.98
N LEU A 561 -13.19 26.69 80.27
CA LEU A 561 -14.54 26.60 80.79
C LEU A 561 -14.61 27.57 82.00
N ALA A 562 -15.68 28.33 82.08
CA ALA A 562 -16.09 29.09 83.28
C ALA A 562 -17.38 28.49 83.85
N GLU A 563 -17.38 28.14 85.10
CA GLU A 563 -18.48 27.52 85.79
C GLU A 563 -18.83 28.34 87.02
N ASP A 564 -20.10 28.66 87.22
CA ASP A 564 -20.57 29.29 88.48
C ASP A 564 -20.71 28.24 89.53
N VAL A 565 -19.86 28.35 90.61
CA VAL A 565 -19.80 27.48 91.72
C VAL A 565 -20.30 28.15 93.00
N THR A 566 -21.08 29.23 92.89
CA THR A 566 -21.55 30.05 94.02
C THR A 566 -22.47 29.25 94.96
N ALA A 567 -23.18 28.26 94.46
CA ALA A 567 -24.13 27.42 95.23
C ALA A 567 -23.50 26.07 95.68
N ALA A 568 -22.28 25.75 95.26
CA ALA A 568 -21.53 24.56 95.66
C ALA A 568 -20.60 24.91 96.80
#